data_338955cfe899e4702ba85c9b5c9a5cf4
#
_entry.id   338955cfe899e4702ba85c9b5c9a5cf4
#
_cell.length_a   1.000
_cell.length_b   1.000
_cell.length_c   1.000
_cell.angle_alpha   90.00
_cell.angle_beta   90.00
_cell.angle_gamma   90.00
#
_symmetry.space_group_name_H-M   'P 1'
#
loop_
_entity.id
_entity.type
_entity.pdbx_description
1 polymer ?
#
loop_
_entity_poly.entity_id
_entity_poly.type
_entity_poly.pdbx_seq_one_letter_code
_entity_poly.pdbx_strand_id
1 'polypeptide(L)'
;MKLNKFNIIAPAAALLLSASLSSCMDDLNKGNIDPTVDANPNITGLYSKCYAGLIMEGNDGNADFSIDDAGKSCLLRNLFNFNEVPTDEAACWWSDGGIEDVTKNKFESGNATLKNLYYRLMSNISYENHFLSLDAAQEDKTKYAEVRVLRAYSYFLMLDFFGDPTFIDKISPETPRQAHSYNSKFEEGKTYTRAELLQLGREFLFNWVESELLAAEPDLLEAKPETDTDPNYGRVDKGTCWLLLSRLYLNAGTYLNNDGQNNQYWDKALEYAERVINSDYKLFDDSKMSNEAKANGYKPYDLLFMGDNGSNGASCEALLPLMQDGDKTQGYGGSMFFVAALWDATMQTVTDKDAATTANTW
;
A
#
# COMPACT_ATOMS: atom_id res chain seq x y z
N MET A 1 68.04 -22.27 -44.43
CA MET A 1 67.47 -21.43 -43.38
C MET A 1 66.60 -22.30 -42.48
N LYS A 2 67.09 -22.70 -41.28
CA LYS A 2 66.39 -23.56 -40.39
C LYS A 2 65.44 -22.64 -39.55
N LEU A 3 64.14 -22.65 -39.78
CA LEU A 3 63.18 -21.97 -38.95
C LEU A 3 63.15 -22.63 -37.58
N ASN A 4 63.50 -21.87 -36.56
CA ASN A 4 63.48 -22.32 -35.17
C ASN A 4 62.03 -22.67 -34.76
N LYS A 5 61.76 -23.89 -34.34
CA LYS A 5 60.43 -24.38 -33.89
C LYS A 5 59.89 -23.55 -32.77
N PHE A 6 60.68 -22.80 -32.02
CA PHE A 6 60.28 -21.90 -30.97
C PHE A 6 59.50 -20.68 -31.45
N ASN A 7 59.76 -20.20 -32.69
CA ASN A 7 59.09 -18.99 -33.22
C ASN A 7 57.68 -19.25 -33.77
N ILE A 8 57.27 -20.52 -33.87
CA ILE A 8 55.93 -20.90 -34.34
C ILE A 8 55.03 -21.27 -33.15
N ILE A 9 55.57 -21.77 -32.05
CA ILE A 9 54.85 -22.22 -30.88
C ILE A 9 54.29 -21.00 -30.05
N ALA A 10 55.08 -19.94 -29.95
CA ALA A 10 54.64 -18.73 -29.18
C ALA A 10 53.43 -18.02 -29.78
N PRO A 11 53.31 -17.73 -31.07
CA PRO A 11 52.11 -17.13 -31.64
C PRO A 11 50.89 -18.08 -31.66
N ALA A 12 51.11 -19.40 -31.80
CA ALA A 12 50.01 -20.38 -31.71
C ALA A 12 49.46 -20.51 -30.29
N ALA A 13 50.30 -20.44 -29.26
CA ALA A 13 49.89 -20.43 -27.87
C ALA A 13 49.13 -19.13 -27.50
N ALA A 14 49.54 -17.98 -28.02
CA ALA A 14 48.86 -16.70 -27.84
C ALA A 14 47.48 -16.67 -28.52
N LEU A 15 47.34 -17.28 -29.69
CA LEU A 15 46.04 -17.41 -30.39
C LEU A 15 45.08 -18.37 -29.68
N LEU A 16 45.56 -19.44 -29.06
CA LEU A 16 44.76 -20.37 -28.28
C LEU A 16 44.31 -19.75 -26.94
N LEU A 17 45.14 -18.93 -26.30
CA LEU A 17 44.77 -18.19 -25.10
C LEU A 17 43.72 -17.07 -25.37
N SER A 18 43.83 -16.40 -26.52
CA SER A 18 42.85 -15.37 -26.89
C SER A 18 41.49 -15.95 -27.29
N ALA A 19 41.44 -17.16 -27.86
CA ALA A 19 40.20 -17.86 -28.16
C ALA A 19 39.48 -18.41 -26.91
N SER A 20 40.22 -18.72 -25.84
CA SER A 20 39.63 -19.16 -24.57
C SER A 20 39.07 -18.02 -23.72
N LEU A 21 39.52 -16.78 -23.94
CA LEU A 21 39.00 -15.61 -23.24
C LEU A 21 37.69 -15.06 -23.85
N SER A 22 37.42 -15.34 -25.12
CA SER A 22 36.15 -14.95 -25.76
C SER A 22 34.98 -15.89 -25.41
N SER A 23 35.25 -17.10 -24.94
CA SER A 23 34.20 -18.08 -24.55
C SER A 23 33.49 -17.72 -23.25
N CYS A 24 34.10 -16.90 -22.39
CA CYS A 24 33.47 -16.48 -21.14
C CYS A 24 32.57 -15.23 -21.26
N MET A 25 32.65 -14.51 -22.39
CA MET A 25 31.85 -13.29 -22.59
C MET A 25 30.40 -13.60 -23.05
N ASP A 26 30.20 -14.71 -23.77
CA ASP A 26 28.87 -15.13 -24.22
C ASP A 26 27.99 -15.66 -23.07
N ASP A 27 28.60 -16.14 -22.00
CA ASP A 27 27.87 -16.57 -20.79
C ASP A 27 27.35 -15.38 -19.95
N LEU A 28 27.88 -14.18 -20.15
CA LEU A 28 27.41 -12.96 -19.52
C LEU A 28 26.19 -12.34 -20.22
N ASN A 29 25.93 -12.73 -21.45
CA ASN A 29 24.81 -12.27 -22.28
C ASN A 29 23.66 -13.27 -22.36
N LYS A 30 23.64 -14.32 -21.55
CA LYS A 30 22.48 -15.20 -21.44
C LYS A 30 21.39 -14.47 -20.73
N GLY A 31 20.19 -14.50 -21.31
CA GLY A 31 18.97 -14.01 -20.66
C GLY A 31 18.80 -14.62 -19.26
N ASN A 32 17.98 -14.01 -18.46
CA ASN A 32 17.73 -14.42 -17.07
C ASN A 32 17.64 -15.95 -16.96
N ILE A 33 18.49 -16.53 -16.13
CA ILE A 33 18.50 -17.97 -15.86
C ILE A 33 17.25 -18.39 -15.09
N ASP A 34 16.65 -17.45 -14.34
CA ASP A 34 15.39 -17.63 -13.64
C ASP A 34 14.23 -17.42 -14.64
N PRO A 35 13.47 -18.47 -14.99
CA PRO A 35 12.35 -18.36 -15.91
C PRO A 35 11.18 -17.53 -15.33
N THR A 36 11.20 -17.18 -14.04
CA THR A 36 10.19 -16.35 -13.41
C THR A 36 10.48 -14.84 -13.57
N VAL A 37 11.69 -14.48 -14.00
CA VAL A 37 12.05 -13.09 -14.31
C VAL A 37 11.68 -12.80 -15.76
N ASP A 38 10.59 -12.09 -15.95
CA ASP A 38 10.17 -11.61 -17.26
C ASP A 38 11.15 -10.54 -17.78
N ALA A 39 11.77 -10.78 -18.94
CA ALA A 39 12.62 -9.80 -19.60
C ALA A 39 11.83 -8.57 -20.11
N ASN A 40 10.50 -8.71 -20.26
CA ASN A 40 9.58 -7.65 -20.63
C ASN A 40 8.40 -7.65 -19.67
N PRO A 41 8.54 -7.09 -18.48
CA PRO A 41 7.46 -7.07 -17.50
C PRO A 41 6.25 -6.34 -18.06
N ASN A 42 5.06 -6.87 -17.79
CA ASN A 42 3.81 -6.20 -18.13
C ASN A 42 3.63 -4.97 -17.23
N ILE A 43 4.07 -3.81 -17.71
CA ILE A 43 4.00 -2.54 -16.99
C ILE A 43 2.58 -2.23 -16.53
N THR A 44 1.58 -2.44 -17.41
CA THR A 44 0.17 -2.18 -17.08
C THR A 44 -0.31 -3.13 -15.97
N GLY A 45 0.02 -4.41 -16.07
CA GLY A 45 -0.32 -5.40 -15.04
C GLY A 45 0.35 -5.10 -13.71
N LEU A 46 1.62 -4.69 -13.72
CA LEU A 46 2.34 -4.35 -12.49
C LEU A 46 1.81 -3.06 -11.85
N TYR A 47 1.48 -2.05 -12.67
CA TYR A 47 0.80 -0.84 -12.19
C TYR A 47 -0.54 -1.17 -11.51
N SER A 48 -1.37 -1.99 -12.17
CA SER A 48 -2.64 -2.43 -11.58
C SER A 48 -2.43 -3.23 -10.30
N LYS A 49 -1.33 -4.01 -10.21
CA LYS A 49 -0.98 -4.78 -9.01
C LYS A 49 -0.66 -3.89 -7.81
N CYS A 50 -0.03 -2.73 -8.01
CA CYS A 50 0.22 -1.76 -6.94
C CYS A 50 -1.09 -1.28 -6.28
N TYR A 51 -2.14 -1.05 -7.08
CA TYR A 51 -3.47 -0.72 -6.54
C TYR A 51 -4.18 -1.93 -5.93
N ALA A 52 -4.11 -3.08 -6.61
CA ALA A 52 -4.74 -4.30 -6.15
C ALA A 52 -4.23 -4.75 -4.77
N GLY A 53 -2.97 -4.46 -4.44
CA GLY A 53 -2.40 -4.71 -3.12
C GLY A 53 -3.15 -4.08 -1.95
N LEU A 54 -3.93 -3.02 -2.20
CA LEU A 54 -4.75 -2.37 -1.18
C LEU A 54 -6.02 -3.17 -0.82
N ILE A 55 -6.51 -4.02 -1.72
CA ILE A 55 -7.78 -4.73 -1.58
C ILE A 55 -7.66 -6.25 -1.58
N MET A 56 -6.61 -6.80 -2.20
CA MET A 56 -6.46 -8.25 -2.35
C MET A 56 -6.04 -8.93 -1.05
N GLU A 57 -6.36 -10.20 -0.97
CA GLU A 57 -5.98 -11.10 0.11
C GLU A 57 -4.99 -12.16 -0.36
N GLY A 58 -4.33 -12.87 0.56
CA GLY A 58 -3.40 -13.95 0.24
C GLY A 58 -4.10 -15.32 0.20
N ASN A 59 -3.51 -16.25 -0.49
CA ASN A 59 -3.59 -17.69 -0.44
C ASN A 59 -4.80 -18.44 -1.05
N ASP A 60 -5.96 -17.86 -1.27
CA ASP A 60 -7.08 -18.59 -1.88
C ASP A 60 -7.56 -17.95 -3.17
N GLY A 61 -7.82 -18.79 -4.18
CA GLY A 61 -8.34 -18.36 -5.48
C GLY A 61 -7.49 -17.29 -6.14
N ASN A 62 -7.90 -16.04 -6.07
CA ASN A 62 -7.21 -14.89 -6.66
C ASN A 62 -6.22 -14.20 -5.70
N ALA A 63 -5.72 -14.92 -4.71
CA ALA A 63 -4.73 -14.43 -3.75
C ALA A 63 -3.45 -13.93 -4.41
N ASP A 64 -2.84 -12.92 -3.84
CA ASP A 64 -1.63 -12.28 -4.38
C ASP A 64 -0.32 -12.78 -3.76
N PHE A 65 -0.36 -13.41 -2.59
CA PHE A 65 0.78 -14.10 -1.99
C PHE A 65 0.32 -15.16 -0.97
N SER A 66 1.21 -16.11 -0.67
CA SER A 66 0.92 -17.21 0.25
C SER A 66 0.92 -16.75 1.71
N ILE A 67 -0.15 -17.03 2.43
CA ILE A 67 -0.33 -16.78 3.86
C ILE A 67 -1.30 -17.82 4.44
N ASP A 68 -1.28 -18.03 5.75
CA ASP A 68 -2.05 -19.09 6.41
C ASP A 68 -3.58 -18.94 6.28
N ASP A 69 -4.06 -17.70 6.21
CA ASP A 69 -5.47 -17.37 6.07
C ASP A 69 -5.61 -16.15 5.15
N ALA A 70 -6.22 -16.37 4.01
CA ALA A 70 -6.33 -15.39 2.95
C ALA A 70 -6.90 -14.04 3.44
N GLY A 71 -8.08 -14.04 4.01
CA GLY A 71 -8.78 -12.83 4.44
C GLY A 71 -8.03 -12.02 5.49
N LYS A 72 -7.22 -12.67 6.33
CA LYS A 72 -6.42 -12.00 7.36
C LYS A 72 -5.30 -11.14 6.80
N SER A 73 -4.93 -11.31 5.54
CA SER A 73 -3.89 -10.50 4.90
C SER A 73 -4.41 -9.24 4.22
N CYS A 74 -5.72 -9.08 4.08
CA CYS A 74 -6.30 -7.89 3.45
C CYS A 74 -5.96 -6.61 4.25
N LEU A 75 -5.47 -5.58 3.55
CA LEU A 75 -5.08 -4.32 4.18
C LEU A 75 -6.26 -3.66 4.92
N LEU A 76 -7.43 -3.55 4.29
CA LEU A 76 -8.60 -2.91 4.90
C LEU A 76 -9.04 -3.61 6.19
N ARG A 77 -9.06 -4.96 6.18
CA ARG A 77 -9.37 -5.73 7.39
C ARG A 77 -8.37 -5.45 8.51
N ASN A 78 -7.08 -5.40 8.20
CA ASN A 78 -6.06 -5.11 9.20
C ASN A 78 -6.13 -3.67 9.71
N LEU A 79 -6.42 -2.70 8.84
CA LEU A 79 -6.62 -1.32 9.28
C LEU A 79 -7.81 -1.21 10.25
N PHE A 80 -8.92 -1.87 9.96
CA PHE A 80 -10.05 -1.94 10.89
C PHE A 80 -9.65 -2.62 12.21
N ASN A 81 -8.99 -3.77 12.13
CA ASN A 81 -8.61 -4.53 13.30
C ASN A 81 -7.73 -3.73 14.28
N PHE A 82 -6.86 -2.85 13.78
CA PHE A 82 -5.94 -2.10 14.65
C PHE A 82 -6.39 -0.67 14.96
N ASN A 83 -7.34 -0.11 14.19
CA ASN A 83 -7.88 1.20 14.47
C ASN A 83 -9.16 1.15 15.32
N GLU A 84 -10.04 0.17 15.09
CA GLU A 84 -11.38 0.13 15.69
C GLU A 84 -11.49 -0.92 16.81
N VAL A 85 -10.99 -2.13 16.60
CA VAL A 85 -11.16 -3.23 17.57
C VAL A 85 -10.49 -2.97 18.94
N PRO A 86 -9.37 -2.22 19.04
CA PRO A 86 -8.80 -1.84 20.34
C PRO A 86 -9.55 -0.72 21.07
N THR A 87 -10.61 -0.19 20.48
CA THR A 87 -11.40 0.92 21.03
C THR A 87 -12.70 0.41 21.66
N ASP A 88 -13.55 1.32 22.13
CA ASP A 88 -14.89 1.03 22.63
C ASP A 88 -15.96 1.09 21.53
N GLU A 89 -15.60 1.40 20.28
CA GLU A 89 -16.52 1.49 19.14
C GLU A 89 -16.80 0.13 18.50
N ALA A 90 -15.83 -0.81 18.56
CA ALA A 90 -15.97 -2.13 17.97
C ALA A 90 -15.51 -3.24 18.92
N ALA A 91 -16.22 -4.37 18.92
CA ALA A 91 -15.83 -5.58 19.65
C ALA A 91 -15.82 -6.76 18.68
N CYS A 92 -14.70 -7.47 18.61
CA CYS A 92 -14.60 -8.70 17.85
C CYS A 92 -14.72 -9.93 18.75
N TRP A 93 -15.72 -10.77 18.50
CA TRP A 93 -15.95 -12.00 19.26
C TRP A 93 -15.39 -13.26 18.59
N TRP A 94 -14.69 -13.12 17.49
CA TRP A 94 -14.08 -14.26 16.82
C TRP A 94 -12.86 -14.78 17.58
N SER A 95 -12.70 -16.08 17.52
CA SER A 95 -11.57 -16.80 18.13
C SER A 95 -10.34 -16.87 17.22
N ASP A 96 -10.28 -16.08 16.19
CA ASP A 96 -9.11 -16.04 15.29
C ASP A 96 -7.83 -15.69 16.04
N GLY A 97 -6.75 -16.38 15.68
CA GLY A 97 -5.47 -16.20 16.36
C GLY A 97 -5.00 -14.74 16.34
N GLY A 98 -4.84 -14.16 17.52
CA GLY A 98 -4.34 -12.81 17.72
C GLY A 98 -5.40 -11.70 17.81
N ILE A 99 -6.64 -11.90 17.34
CA ILE A 99 -7.65 -10.84 17.37
C ILE A 99 -8.17 -10.56 18.80
N GLU A 100 -8.27 -11.58 19.62
CA GLU A 100 -8.66 -11.44 21.03
C GLU A 100 -7.66 -10.56 21.79
N ASP A 101 -6.37 -10.70 21.50
CA ASP A 101 -5.32 -9.87 22.13
C ASP A 101 -5.42 -8.42 21.68
N VAL A 102 -5.77 -8.18 20.40
CA VAL A 102 -6.01 -6.83 19.86
C VAL A 102 -7.19 -6.19 20.57
N THR A 103 -8.32 -6.88 20.68
CA THR A 103 -9.52 -6.41 21.42
C THR A 103 -9.22 -6.04 22.87
N LYS A 104 -8.28 -6.74 23.51
CA LYS A 104 -7.90 -6.51 24.90
C LYS A 104 -6.71 -5.54 25.08
N ASN A 105 -6.20 -4.97 23.99
CA ASN A 105 -4.96 -4.16 24.00
C ASN A 105 -3.76 -4.88 24.65
N LYS A 106 -3.64 -6.21 24.41
CA LYS A 106 -2.58 -7.08 24.99
C LYS A 106 -1.71 -7.77 23.96
N PHE A 107 -1.70 -7.26 22.72
CA PHE A 107 -0.92 -7.86 21.66
C PHE A 107 0.57 -7.55 21.78
N GLU A 108 1.37 -8.52 21.40
CA GLU A 108 2.84 -8.46 21.40
C GLU A 108 3.39 -8.66 19.98
N SER A 109 4.70 -8.53 19.81
CA SER A 109 5.38 -8.68 18.51
C SER A 109 5.15 -10.03 17.81
N GLY A 110 4.78 -11.08 18.56
CA GLY A 110 4.41 -12.40 18.02
C GLY A 110 2.95 -12.54 17.58
N ASN A 111 2.14 -11.49 17.71
CA ASN A 111 0.72 -11.53 17.35
C ASN A 111 0.53 -11.82 15.86
N ALA A 112 -0.29 -12.82 15.53
CA ALA A 112 -0.51 -13.27 14.14
C ALA A 112 -1.17 -12.22 13.26
N THR A 113 -2.11 -11.44 13.80
CA THR A 113 -2.79 -10.37 13.07
C THR A 113 -1.82 -9.23 12.73
N LEU A 114 -0.97 -8.84 13.70
CA LEU A 114 0.07 -7.83 13.48
C LEU A 114 1.10 -8.28 12.42
N LYS A 115 1.50 -9.55 12.45
CA LYS A 115 2.37 -10.15 11.44
C LYS A 115 1.76 -10.06 10.04
N ASN A 116 0.46 -10.32 9.90
CA ASN A 116 -0.24 -10.26 8.62
C ASN A 116 -0.28 -8.84 8.05
N LEU A 117 -0.51 -7.83 8.87
CA LEU A 117 -0.42 -6.42 8.46
C LEU A 117 1.00 -6.07 7.96
N TYR A 118 2.04 -6.50 8.70
CA TYR A 118 3.42 -6.26 8.30
C TYR A 118 3.73 -6.88 6.93
N TYR A 119 3.33 -8.14 6.72
CA TYR A 119 3.57 -8.85 5.46
C TYR A 119 2.81 -8.22 4.30
N ARG A 120 1.56 -7.79 4.51
CA ARG A 120 0.80 -7.07 3.49
C ARG A 120 1.50 -5.79 3.05
N LEU A 121 1.92 -4.96 4.00
CA LEU A 121 2.61 -3.71 3.69
C LEU A 121 3.95 -3.95 2.99
N MET A 122 4.74 -4.91 3.43
CA MET A 122 6.01 -5.26 2.77
C MET A 122 5.80 -5.81 1.36
N SER A 123 4.72 -6.58 1.14
CA SER A 123 4.36 -7.07 -0.19
C SER A 123 3.98 -5.92 -1.13
N ASN A 124 3.15 -4.98 -0.67
CA ASN A 124 2.79 -3.80 -1.45
C ASN A 124 4.05 -2.98 -1.81
N ILE A 125 4.91 -2.66 -0.84
CA ILE A 125 6.17 -1.96 -1.05
C ILE A 125 7.05 -2.69 -2.09
N SER A 126 7.06 -4.02 -2.09
CA SER A 126 7.84 -4.80 -3.05
C SER A 126 7.34 -4.63 -4.49
N TYR A 127 6.03 -4.65 -4.72
CA TYR A 127 5.45 -4.38 -6.04
C TYR A 127 5.65 -2.94 -6.47
N GLU A 128 5.48 -1.98 -5.56
CA GLU A 128 5.69 -0.56 -5.80
C GLU A 128 7.15 -0.27 -6.17
N ASN A 129 8.12 -0.82 -5.42
CA ASN A 129 9.54 -0.73 -5.75
C ASN A 129 9.87 -1.38 -7.10
N HIS A 130 9.24 -2.53 -7.41
CA HIS A 130 9.47 -3.19 -8.70
C HIS A 130 8.98 -2.30 -9.85
N PHE A 131 7.75 -1.77 -9.78
CA PHE A 131 7.25 -0.84 -10.79
C PHE A 131 8.19 0.37 -10.97
N LEU A 132 8.57 1.02 -9.87
CA LEU A 132 9.40 2.22 -9.88
C LEU A 132 10.85 1.97 -10.35
N SER A 133 11.31 0.73 -10.34
CA SER A 133 12.66 0.35 -10.81
C SER A 133 12.75 0.20 -12.33
N LEU A 134 11.62 0.17 -13.05
CA LEU A 134 11.58 -0.10 -14.47
C LEU A 134 11.66 1.19 -15.28
N ASP A 135 12.58 1.26 -16.25
CA ASP A 135 12.72 2.42 -17.13
C ASP A 135 11.43 2.75 -17.87
N ALA A 136 10.72 1.73 -18.33
CA ALA A 136 9.44 1.90 -19.02
C ALA A 136 8.33 2.52 -18.15
N ALA A 137 8.41 2.39 -16.82
CA ALA A 137 7.46 3.04 -15.92
C ALA A 137 7.66 4.56 -15.86
N GLN A 138 8.88 5.06 -16.11
CA GLN A 138 9.21 6.48 -16.09
C GLN A 138 8.70 7.24 -17.33
N GLU A 139 8.28 6.53 -18.38
CA GLU A 139 7.69 7.12 -19.58
C GLU A 139 6.32 7.77 -19.30
N ASP A 140 5.56 7.23 -18.34
CA ASP A 140 4.29 7.79 -17.86
C ASP A 140 4.49 8.42 -16.47
N LYS A 141 4.82 9.70 -16.47
CA LYS A 141 5.13 10.45 -15.23
C LYS A 141 3.97 10.44 -14.24
N THR A 142 2.73 10.46 -14.72
CA THR A 142 1.55 10.44 -13.85
C THR A 142 1.42 9.11 -13.14
N LYS A 143 1.48 7.98 -13.84
CA LYS A 143 1.47 6.65 -13.19
C LYS A 143 2.67 6.42 -12.28
N TYR A 144 3.83 6.94 -12.68
CA TYR A 144 5.02 6.89 -11.84
C TYR A 144 4.83 7.64 -10.52
N ALA A 145 4.24 8.86 -10.58
CA ALA A 145 3.92 9.66 -9.40
C ALA A 145 2.85 8.99 -8.52
N GLU A 146 1.81 8.41 -9.12
CA GLU A 146 0.78 7.66 -8.39
C GLU A 146 1.38 6.51 -7.57
N VAL A 147 2.25 5.69 -8.19
CA VAL A 147 2.89 4.57 -7.48
C VAL A 147 3.85 5.07 -6.39
N ARG A 148 4.49 6.23 -6.58
CA ARG A 148 5.25 6.88 -5.48
C ARG A 148 4.35 7.24 -4.30
N VAL A 149 3.15 7.77 -4.55
CA VAL A 149 2.18 8.07 -3.47
C VAL A 149 1.70 6.78 -2.79
N LEU A 150 1.41 5.70 -3.54
CA LEU A 150 1.03 4.41 -2.97
C LEU A 150 2.14 3.87 -2.06
N ARG A 151 3.40 3.94 -2.49
CA ARG A 151 4.56 3.53 -1.68
C ARG A 151 4.74 4.41 -0.44
N ALA A 152 4.57 5.72 -0.60
CA ALA A 152 4.58 6.64 0.53
C ALA A 152 3.45 6.34 1.53
N TYR A 153 2.26 5.96 1.05
CA TYR A 153 1.15 5.53 1.89
C TYR A 153 1.46 4.22 2.63
N SER A 154 2.04 3.23 1.93
CA SER A 154 2.49 1.99 2.56
C SER A 154 3.51 2.25 3.69
N TYR A 155 4.48 3.15 3.48
CA TYR A 155 5.43 3.55 4.51
C TYR A 155 4.84 4.48 5.58
N PHE A 156 3.83 5.27 5.27
CA PHE A 156 3.08 6.03 6.28
C PHE A 156 2.39 5.08 7.27
N LEU A 157 1.76 4.01 6.77
CA LEU A 157 1.19 2.96 7.62
C LEU A 157 2.28 2.22 8.42
N MET A 158 3.44 1.94 7.80
CA MET A 158 4.58 1.36 8.52
C MET A 158 5.10 2.28 9.64
N LEU A 159 5.13 3.59 9.41
CA LEU A 159 5.47 4.59 10.42
C LEU A 159 4.47 4.56 11.58
N ASP A 160 3.19 4.54 11.25
CA ASP A 160 2.09 4.62 12.22
C ASP A 160 2.03 3.37 13.12
N PHE A 161 2.02 2.18 12.51
CA PHE A 161 1.86 0.92 13.24
C PHE A 161 3.16 0.36 13.84
N PHE A 162 4.32 0.59 13.22
CA PHE A 162 5.58 -0.05 13.61
C PHE A 162 6.69 0.93 14.02
N GLY A 163 6.66 2.14 13.51
CA GLY A 163 7.60 3.21 13.85
C GLY A 163 9.02 3.03 13.32
N ASP A 164 9.62 1.84 13.46
CA ASP A 164 10.97 1.50 12.99
C ASP A 164 10.98 0.15 12.25
N PRO A 165 10.22 0.03 11.14
CA PRO A 165 10.18 -1.19 10.33
C PRO A 165 11.44 -1.35 9.48
N THR A 166 11.55 -2.51 8.81
CA THR A 166 12.50 -2.68 7.71
C THR A 166 12.19 -1.68 6.59
N PHE A 167 13.24 -1.02 6.09
CA PHE A 167 13.13 -0.05 5.02
C PHE A 167 13.86 -0.51 3.76
N ILE A 168 13.17 -0.39 2.61
CA ILE A 168 13.69 -0.67 1.28
C ILE A 168 12.92 0.19 0.25
N ASP A 169 13.61 1.06 -0.48
CA ASP A 169 13.00 1.98 -1.46
C ASP A 169 13.39 1.66 -2.91
N LYS A 170 14.11 0.57 -3.12
CA LYS A 170 14.58 0.12 -4.44
C LYS A 170 14.81 -1.39 -4.47
N ILE A 171 14.80 -1.98 -5.65
CA ILE A 171 15.27 -3.34 -5.83
C ILE A 171 16.80 -3.37 -5.66
N SER A 172 17.27 -4.14 -4.69
CA SER A 172 18.69 -4.23 -4.34
C SER A 172 19.02 -5.64 -3.86
N PRO A 173 20.23 -6.18 -4.17
CA PRO A 173 20.72 -7.41 -3.57
C PRO A 173 21.15 -7.24 -2.11
N GLU A 174 21.24 -6.01 -1.62
CA GLU A 174 21.59 -5.72 -0.24
C GLU A 174 20.49 -6.16 0.71
N THR A 175 20.89 -6.67 1.88
CA THR A 175 19.92 -7.01 2.94
C THR A 175 19.26 -5.73 3.46
N PRO A 176 17.94 -5.62 3.44
CA PRO A 176 17.23 -4.47 3.99
C PRO A 176 17.54 -4.30 5.48
N ARG A 177 17.65 -3.05 5.93
CA ARG A 177 17.90 -2.70 7.33
C ARG A 177 16.71 -1.99 7.94
N GLN A 178 16.70 -1.85 9.26
CA GLN A 178 15.67 -1.09 9.96
C GLN A 178 15.76 0.41 9.62
N ALA A 179 14.62 1.10 9.61
CA ALA A 179 14.51 2.50 9.21
C ALA A 179 15.48 3.43 9.95
N HIS A 180 15.71 3.19 11.26
CA HIS A 180 16.68 3.99 12.04
C HIS A 180 18.08 4.02 11.44
N SER A 181 18.50 2.95 10.76
CA SER A 181 19.84 2.86 10.16
C SER A 181 20.07 3.86 9.00
N TYR A 182 19.00 4.42 8.47
CA TYR A 182 19.03 5.43 7.40
C TYR A 182 18.90 6.86 7.93
N ASN A 183 18.64 7.04 9.24
CA ASN A 183 18.63 8.36 9.86
C ASN A 183 20.04 8.92 9.95
N SER A 184 20.25 10.16 9.53
CA SER A 184 21.57 10.83 9.54
C SER A 184 22.19 11.00 10.94
N LYS A 185 21.39 10.85 12.00
CA LYS A 185 21.82 10.89 13.38
C LYS A 185 22.22 9.51 13.94
N PHE A 186 22.00 8.43 13.15
CA PHE A 186 22.40 7.10 13.56
C PHE A 186 23.91 6.91 13.36
N GLU A 187 24.59 6.40 14.40
CA GLU A 187 26.02 6.14 14.40
C GLU A 187 26.25 4.63 14.59
N GLU A 188 26.84 3.97 13.59
CA GLU A 188 27.15 2.56 13.68
C GLU A 188 28.15 2.26 14.82
N GLY A 189 27.86 1.22 15.59
CA GLY A 189 28.68 0.84 16.76
C GLY A 189 28.35 1.56 18.07
N LYS A 190 27.51 2.60 18.05
CA LYS A 190 26.99 3.24 19.25
C LYS A 190 25.88 2.37 19.88
N THR A 191 25.81 2.33 21.19
CA THR A 191 24.73 1.65 21.91
C THR A 191 23.53 2.58 22.03
N TYR A 192 22.39 2.08 21.60
CA TYR A 192 21.10 2.77 21.68
C TYR A 192 20.10 1.96 22.48
N THR A 193 19.22 2.62 23.18
CA THR A 193 18.00 2.02 23.72
C THR A 193 16.99 1.75 22.60
N ARG A 194 16.04 0.85 22.86
CA ARG A 194 14.93 0.61 21.91
C ARG A 194 14.14 1.89 21.61
N ALA A 195 13.91 2.74 22.60
CA ALA A 195 13.19 3.99 22.45
C ALA A 195 13.92 4.99 21.52
N GLU A 196 15.26 5.07 21.66
CA GLU A 196 16.07 5.92 20.77
C GLU A 196 16.07 5.39 19.34
N LEU A 197 16.20 4.08 19.11
CA LEU A 197 16.10 3.50 17.76
C LEU A 197 14.72 3.75 17.14
N LEU A 198 13.65 3.52 17.92
CA LEU A 198 12.28 3.79 17.46
C LEU A 198 12.10 5.26 17.07
N GLN A 199 12.64 6.20 17.83
CA GLN A 199 12.57 7.63 17.52
C GLN A 199 13.35 7.98 16.25
N LEU A 200 14.54 7.42 16.06
CA LEU A 200 15.33 7.59 14.83
C LEU A 200 14.61 7.03 13.61
N GLY A 201 13.97 5.86 13.74
CA GLY A 201 13.18 5.26 12.67
C GLY A 201 11.97 6.11 12.29
N ARG A 202 11.21 6.59 13.28
CA ARG A 202 10.06 7.48 13.08
C ARG A 202 10.45 8.79 12.38
N GLU A 203 11.52 9.42 12.85
CA GLU A 203 12.02 10.68 12.26
C GLU A 203 12.44 10.46 10.80
N PHE A 204 13.17 9.37 10.51
CA PHE A 204 13.56 9.04 9.16
C PHE A 204 12.34 8.83 8.25
N LEU A 205 11.40 7.98 8.67
CA LEU A 205 10.21 7.66 7.86
C LEU A 205 9.30 8.87 7.65
N PHE A 206 9.10 9.69 8.68
CA PHE A 206 8.32 10.93 8.56
C PHE A 206 8.89 11.82 7.44
N ASN A 207 10.19 12.08 7.46
CA ASN A 207 10.85 12.92 6.47
C ASN A 207 10.85 12.27 5.08
N TRP A 208 11.02 10.95 5.01
CA TRP A 208 11.01 10.22 3.76
C TRP A 208 9.62 10.24 3.11
N VAL A 209 8.55 9.96 3.87
CA VAL A 209 7.16 10.01 3.39
C VAL A 209 6.80 11.42 2.92
N GLU A 210 7.14 12.46 3.71
CA GLU A 210 6.97 13.87 3.32
C GLU A 210 7.63 14.13 1.96
N SER A 211 8.91 13.75 1.81
CA SER A 211 9.67 14.00 0.59
C SER A 211 9.11 13.30 -0.64
N GLU A 212 8.62 12.04 -0.49
CA GLU A 212 8.02 11.29 -1.58
C GLU A 212 6.69 11.90 -2.04
N LEU A 213 5.82 12.27 -1.11
CA LEU A 213 4.54 12.90 -1.42
C LEU A 213 4.73 14.26 -2.11
N LEU A 214 5.61 15.11 -1.58
CA LEU A 214 5.91 16.42 -2.16
C LEU A 214 6.53 16.31 -3.56
N ALA A 215 7.39 15.32 -3.78
CA ALA A 215 8.03 15.13 -5.07
C ALA A 215 7.10 14.48 -6.11
N ALA A 216 6.08 13.74 -5.69
CA ALA A 216 5.09 13.15 -6.58
C ALA A 216 3.97 14.15 -6.98
N GLU A 217 3.58 15.06 -6.08
CA GLU A 217 2.45 15.98 -6.25
C GLU A 217 2.38 16.67 -7.62
N PRO A 218 3.47 17.25 -8.18
CA PRO A 218 3.39 17.98 -9.44
C PRO A 218 2.95 17.18 -10.65
N ASP A 219 3.21 15.88 -10.67
CA ASP A 219 2.96 14.98 -11.79
C ASP A 219 1.63 14.21 -11.65
N LEU A 220 0.89 14.39 -10.55
CA LEU A 220 -0.40 13.75 -10.30
C LEU A 220 -1.54 14.40 -11.10
N LEU A 221 -2.62 13.63 -11.30
CA LEU A 221 -3.90 14.15 -11.78
C LEU A 221 -4.41 15.26 -10.86
N GLU A 222 -5.21 16.18 -11.43
CA GLU A 222 -5.84 17.24 -10.64
C GLU A 222 -6.85 16.65 -9.63
N ALA A 223 -6.99 17.33 -8.48
CA ALA A 223 -7.89 16.92 -7.40
C ALA A 223 -9.35 17.09 -7.81
N LYS A 224 -9.91 16.03 -8.39
CA LYS A 224 -11.25 16.02 -9.00
C LYS A 224 -11.92 14.67 -8.80
N PRO A 225 -13.15 14.63 -8.25
CA PRO A 225 -13.91 13.39 -8.16
C PRO A 225 -14.31 12.89 -9.53
N GLU A 226 -14.19 11.59 -9.75
CA GLU A 226 -14.63 10.90 -10.96
C GLU A 226 -15.78 9.93 -10.61
N THR A 227 -16.47 9.43 -11.60
CA THR A 227 -17.47 8.37 -11.42
C THR A 227 -16.93 7.03 -11.92
N ASP A 228 -17.56 5.93 -11.55
CA ASP A 228 -17.13 4.58 -11.93
C ASP A 228 -17.11 4.31 -13.45
N THR A 229 -17.66 5.22 -14.26
CA THR A 229 -17.57 5.19 -15.72
C THR A 229 -16.34 5.92 -16.29
N ASP A 230 -15.62 6.68 -15.47
CA ASP A 230 -14.42 7.39 -15.90
C ASP A 230 -13.18 6.50 -15.78
N PRO A 231 -12.26 6.50 -16.77
CA PRO A 231 -11.04 5.70 -16.72
C PRO A 231 -10.05 6.10 -15.62
N ASN A 232 -10.23 7.28 -15.03
CA ASN A 232 -9.42 7.75 -13.92
C ASN A 232 -10.03 7.45 -12.52
N TYR A 233 -11.25 6.89 -12.48
CA TYR A 233 -11.87 6.51 -11.22
C TYR A 233 -10.99 5.53 -10.43
N GLY A 234 -10.80 5.80 -9.13
CA GLY A 234 -9.94 4.99 -8.26
C GLY A 234 -8.44 5.20 -8.44
N ARG A 235 -7.99 6.14 -9.26
CA ARG A 235 -6.59 6.53 -9.36
C ARG A 235 -6.24 7.59 -8.32
N VAL A 236 -4.99 7.53 -7.85
CA VAL A 236 -4.43 8.56 -6.96
C VAL A 236 -4.35 9.90 -7.69
N ASP A 237 -4.80 10.95 -7.05
CA ASP A 237 -4.73 12.31 -7.53
C ASP A 237 -4.11 13.27 -6.49
N LYS A 238 -4.05 14.56 -6.79
CA LYS A 238 -3.54 15.59 -5.86
C LYS A 238 -4.36 15.64 -4.56
N GLY A 239 -5.67 15.39 -4.61
CA GLY A 239 -6.54 15.39 -3.42
C GLY A 239 -6.14 14.30 -2.43
N THR A 240 -5.89 13.08 -2.93
CA THR A 240 -5.35 11.97 -2.13
C THR A 240 -3.99 12.32 -1.51
N CYS A 241 -3.08 12.88 -2.32
CA CYS A 241 -1.75 13.29 -1.85
C CYS A 241 -1.84 14.36 -0.75
N TRP A 242 -2.67 15.38 -0.93
CA TRP A 242 -2.86 16.45 0.05
C TRP A 242 -3.47 15.94 1.35
N LEU A 243 -4.43 15.02 1.28
CA LEU A 243 -5.00 14.42 2.50
C LEU A 243 -3.95 13.62 3.27
N LEU A 244 -3.09 12.86 2.59
CA LEU A 244 -2.00 12.13 3.23
C LEU A 244 -0.99 13.08 3.90
N LEU A 245 -0.60 14.17 3.22
CA LEU A 245 0.26 15.21 3.80
C LEU A 245 -0.38 15.88 5.02
N SER A 246 -1.67 16.23 4.93
CA SER A 246 -2.41 16.80 6.06
C SER A 246 -2.39 15.87 7.28
N ARG A 247 -2.66 14.57 7.07
CA ARG A 247 -2.65 13.57 8.15
C ARG A 247 -1.25 13.36 8.73
N LEU A 248 -0.22 13.32 7.89
CA LEU A 248 1.17 13.20 8.31
C LEU A 248 1.57 14.35 9.23
N TYR A 249 1.27 15.57 8.82
CA TYR A 249 1.59 16.78 9.60
C TYR A 249 0.76 16.92 10.87
N LEU A 250 -0.53 16.53 10.84
CA LEU A 250 -1.38 16.55 12.04
C LEU A 250 -0.81 15.67 13.15
N ASN A 251 -0.22 14.53 12.79
CA ASN A 251 0.36 13.57 13.72
C ASN A 251 1.88 13.75 13.94
N ALA A 252 2.48 14.80 13.40
CA ALA A 252 3.91 15.06 13.53
C ALA A 252 4.40 15.08 14.98
N GLY A 253 3.59 15.60 15.92
CA GLY A 253 3.91 15.58 17.35
C GLY A 253 4.21 14.19 17.87
N THR A 254 3.39 13.21 17.53
CA THR A 254 3.56 11.81 17.92
C THR A 254 4.79 11.18 17.25
N TYR A 255 4.99 11.40 15.96
CA TYR A 255 6.11 10.78 15.22
C TYR A 255 7.47 11.38 15.59
N LEU A 256 7.51 12.69 15.83
CA LEU A 256 8.75 13.41 16.11
C LEU A 256 9.02 13.62 17.62
N ASN A 257 8.17 13.05 18.48
CA ASN A 257 8.25 13.14 19.95
C ASN A 257 8.35 14.60 20.46
N ASN A 258 7.51 15.47 19.89
CA ASN A 258 7.49 16.90 20.23
C ASN A 258 6.07 17.42 20.46
N ASP A 259 5.26 16.66 21.17
CA ASP A 259 3.89 16.96 21.50
C ASP A 259 3.69 18.42 21.98
N GLY A 260 2.84 19.15 21.28
CA GLY A 260 2.42 20.49 21.65
C GLY A 260 3.40 21.63 21.33
N GLN A 261 4.52 21.37 20.62
CA GLN A 261 5.53 22.41 20.35
C GLN A 261 5.66 22.80 18.85
N ASN A 262 4.88 22.20 17.93
CA ASN A 262 5.09 22.39 16.49
C ASN A 262 3.91 23.02 15.76
N ASN A 263 3.62 24.27 16.05
CA ASN A 263 2.63 25.05 15.29
C ASN A 263 2.88 24.99 13.77
N GLN A 264 4.15 24.93 13.34
CA GLN A 264 4.51 24.84 11.92
C GLN A 264 3.94 23.59 11.21
N TYR A 265 3.82 22.44 11.90
CA TYR A 265 3.23 21.26 11.32
C TYR A 265 1.70 21.32 11.32
N TRP A 266 1.09 21.93 12.34
CA TRP A 266 -0.35 22.18 12.35
C TRP A 266 -0.77 23.17 11.26
N ASP A 267 0.02 24.21 11.04
CA ASP A 267 -0.21 25.14 9.92
C ASP A 267 -0.12 24.44 8.56
N LYS A 268 0.87 23.57 8.37
CA LYS A 268 0.96 22.72 7.17
C LYS A 268 -0.22 21.75 7.05
N ALA A 269 -0.63 21.10 8.15
CA ALA A 269 -1.78 20.21 8.15
C ALA A 269 -3.05 20.95 7.71
N LEU A 270 -3.28 22.14 8.24
CA LEU A 270 -4.38 23.02 7.85
C LEU A 270 -4.29 23.42 6.39
N GLU A 271 -3.12 23.88 5.91
CA GLU A 271 -2.92 24.26 4.52
C GLU A 271 -3.31 23.15 3.55
N TYR A 272 -2.85 21.92 3.79
CA TYR A 272 -3.17 20.78 2.92
C TYR A 272 -4.63 20.32 3.05
N ALA A 273 -5.24 20.41 4.23
CA ALA A 273 -6.67 20.17 4.39
C ALA A 273 -7.50 21.20 3.61
N GLU A 274 -7.12 22.47 3.65
CA GLU A 274 -7.78 23.56 2.90
C GLU A 274 -7.66 23.35 1.39
N ARG A 275 -6.54 22.81 0.88
CA ARG A 275 -6.41 22.46 -0.54
C ARG A 275 -7.44 21.42 -0.95
N VAL A 276 -7.70 20.39 -0.14
CA VAL A 276 -8.75 19.39 -0.39
C VAL A 276 -10.14 20.04 -0.34
N ILE A 277 -10.44 20.84 0.68
CA ILE A 277 -11.74 21.53 0.83
C ILE A 277 -12.03 22.47 -0.35
N ASN A 278 -11.00 23.14 -0.86
CA ASN A 278 -11.11 24.09 -1.96
C ASN A 278 -11.03 23.42 -3.35
N SER A 279 -10.76 22.12 -3.44
CA SER A 279 -10.77 21.35 -4.69
C SER A 279 -12.19 21.10 -5.19
N ASP A 280 -12.32 20.28 -6.22
CA ASP A 280 -13.61 19.85 -6.74
C ASP A 280 -14.29 18.78 -5.88
N TYR A 281 -13.58 18.15 -4.95
CA TYR A 281 -14.18 17.24 -3.95
C TYR A 281 -15.11 17.99 -3.01
N LYS A 282 -16.27 17.38 -2.74
CA LYS A 282 -17.31 17.99 -1.90
C LYS A 282 -18.00 16.92 -1.06
N LEU A 283 -18.44 17.28 0.12
CA LEU A 283 -19.32 16.42 0.87
C LEU A 283 -20.58 16.10 0.07
N PHE A 284 -21.01 14.87 0.17
CA PHE A 284 -22.23 14.40 -0.49
C PHE A 284 -23.45 14.81 0.34
N ASP A 285 -24.32 15.59 -0.24
CA ASP A 285 -25.51 16.15 0.42
C ASP A 285 -26.79 15.96 -0.42
N ASP A 286 -27.93 16.36 0.14
CA ASP A 286 -29.24 16.25 -0.51
C ASP A 286 -29.30 16.88 -1.92
N SER A 287 -28.49 17.92 -2.19
CA SER A 287 -28.50 18.60 -3.49
C SER A 287 -27.95 17.72 -4.62
N LYS A 288 -27.11 16.74 -4.26
CA LYS A 288 -26.44 15.83 -5.20
C LYS A 288 -27.16 14.50 -5.38
N MET A 289 -28.14 14.20 -4.51
CA MET A 289 -28.94 12.99 -4.61
C MET A 289 -29.86 13.00 -5.82
N SER A 290 -30.05 11.84 -6.43
CA SER A 290 -31.07 11.65 -7.48
C SER A 290 -32.48 11.83 -6.92
N ASN A 291 -33.44 12.24 -7.78
CA ASN A 291 -34.83 12.34 -7.38
C ASN A 291 -35.42 10.97 -6.97
N GLU A 292 -34.96 9.90 -7.59
CA GLU A 292 -35.37 8.53 -7.28
C GLU A 292 -34.92 8.13 -5.86
N ALA A 293 -33.66 8.37 -5.51
CA ALA A 293 -33.15 8.09 -4.17
C ALA A 293 -33.92 8.86 -3.09
N LYS A 294 -34.24 10.15 -3.35
CA LYS A 294 -35.09 10.97 -2.44
C LYS A 294 -36.50 10.42 -2.30
N ALA A 295 -37.12 10.00 -3.43
CA ALA A 295 -38.46 9.43 -3.44
C ALA A 295 -38.52 8.10 -2.69
N ASN A 296 -37.44 7.31 -2.68
CA ASN A 296 -37.29 6.08 -1.95
C ASN A 296 -36.95 6.29 -0.44
N GLY A 297 -36.74 7.53 -0.02
CA GLY A 297 -36.52 7.89 1.38
C GLY A 297 -35.07 7.75 1.86
N TYR A 298 -34.12 7.54 0.94
CA TYR A 298 -32.70 7.51 1.29
C TYR A 298 -32.20 8.89 1.72
N LYS A 299 -31.20 8.88 2.58
CA LYS A 299 -30.42 10.05 2.98
C LYS A 299 -29.05 10.02 2.32
N PRO A 300 -28.33 11.16 2.19
CA PRO A 300 -27.00 11.19 1.62
C PRO A 300 -26.05 10.18 2.27
N TYR A 301 -26.07 10.10 3.59
CA TYR A 301 -25.23 9.19 4.36
C TYR A 301 -25.46 7.71 4.01
N ASP A 302 -26.71 7.32 3.74
CA ASP A 302 -27.03 5.93 3.37
C ASP A 302 -26.37 5.56 2.05
N LEU A 303 -26.36 6.49 1.08
CA LEU A 303 -25.85 6.26 -0.27
C LEU A 303 -24.32 6.15 -0.34
N LEU A 304 -23.59 6.73 0.62
CA LEU A 304 -22.12 6.59 0.72
C LEU A 304 -21.68 5.14 0.89
N PHE A 305 -22.50 4.32 1.54
CA PHE A 305 -22.19 2.93 1.87
C PHE A 305 -22.88 1.90 0.98
N MET A 306 -23.53 2.35 -0.10
CA MET A 306 -24.14 1.44 -1.07
C MET A 306 -23.13 0.95 -2.11
N GLY A 307 -23.37 -0.25 -2.66
CA GLY A 307 -22.49 -0.86 -3.64
C GLY A 307 -22.34 -0.07 -4.96
N ASP A 308 -23.25 0.85 -5.24
CA ASP A 308 -23.26 1.74 -6.41
C ASP A 308 -22.72 3.16 -6.10
N ASN A 309 -22.02 3.33 -4.98
CA ASN A 309 -21.53 4.66 -4.55
C ASN A 309 -20.58 5.34 -5.55
N GLY A 310 -20.01 4.61 -6.49
CA GLY A 310 -19.26 5.16 -7.61
C GLY A 310 -20.10 5.92 -8.63
N SER A 311 -21.41 5.62 -8.72
CA SER A 311 -22.33 6.18 -9.75
C SER A 311 -23.58 6.87 -9.17
N ASN A 312 -23.92 6.66 -7.91
CA ASN A 312 -25.13 7.25 -7.29
C ASN A 312 -24.97 8.72 -6.86
N GLY A 313 -23.80 9.33 -7.11
CA GLY A 313 -23.43 10.70 -6.77
C GLY A 313 -22.49 10.84 -5.58
N ALA A 314 -22.34 9.78 -4.77
CA ALA A 314 -21.49 9.78 -3.57
C ALA A 314 -19.99 9.82 -3.88
N SER A 315 -19.60 9.49 -5.10
CA SER A 315 -18.18 9.56 -5.56
C SER A 315 -17.55 10.93 -5.38
N CYS A 316 -18.36 12.00 -5.31
CA CYS A 316 -17.87 13.36 -5.08
C CYS A 316 -17.16 13.55 -3.73
N GLU A 317 -17.33 12.62 -2.80
CA GLU A 317 -16.68 12.63 -1.48
C GLU A 317 -15.51 11.66 -1.36
N ALA A 318 -15.37 10.70 -2.30
CA ALA A 318 -14.36 9.65 -2.25
C ALA A 318 -13.06 10.08 -2.94
N LEU A 319 -11.96 10.29 -2.17
CA LEU A 319 -10.67 10.68 -2.71
C LEU A 319 -9.88 9.51 -3.34
N LEU A 320 -9.97 8.33 -2.75
CA LEU A 320 -9.33 7.11 -3.27
C LEU A 320 -10.28 5.93 -3.09
N PRO A 321 -11.26 5.78 -3.98
CA PRO A 321 -12.15 4.62 -3.94
C PRO A 321 -11.38 3.34 -4.32
N LEU A 322 -11.51 2.30 -3.50
CA LEU A 322 -10.92 0.99 -3.75
C LEU A 322 -11.93 0.14 -4.51
N MET A 323 -11.67 -0.08 -5.79
CA MET A 323 -12.60 -0.76 -6.68
C MET A 323 -12.54 -2.28 -6.52
N GLN A 324 -13.72 -2.89 -6.39
CA GLN A 324 -13.89 -4.34 -6.36
C GLN A 324 -15.01 -4.72 -7.33
N ASP A 325 -14.72 -5.58 -8.30
CA ASP A 325 -15.71 -6.03 -9.29
C ASP A 325 -16.44 -7.33 -8.86
N GLY A 326 -16.05 -7.92 -7.74
CA GLY A 326 -16.63 -9.15 -7.22
C GLY A 326 -16.31 -10.43 -8.01
N ASP A 327 -15.58 -10.30 -9.12
CA ASP A 327 -15.20 -11.41 -10.01
C ASP A 327 -13.68 -11.58 -10.05
N LYS A 328 -12.94 -10.57 -10.46
CA LYS A 328 -11.47 -10.62 -10.61
C LYS A 328 -10.72 -10.11 -9.39
N THR A 329 -11.33 -9.17 -8.68
CA THR A 329 -10.80 -8.61 -7.43
C THR A 329 -11.60 -9.16 -6.24
N GLN A 330 -11.60 -10.48 -6.08
CA GLN A 330 -12.28 -11.13 -4.98
C GLN A 330 -11.53 -10.85 -3.66
N GLY A 331 -11.97 -9.82 -2.96
CA GLY A 331 -11.54 -9.50 -1.60
C GLY A 331 -12.49 -10.10 -0.57
N TYR A 332 -12.84 -11.37 -0.72
CA TYR A 332 -13.84 -12.08 0.07
C TYR A 332 -13.63 -11.93 1.58
N GLY A 333 -12.44 -12.20 2.08
CA GLY A 333 -12.09 -12.06 3.49
C GLY A 333 -11.79 -10.62 3.92
N GLY A 334 -11.70 -9.69 2.98
CA GLY A 334 -11.45 -8.28 3.21
C GLY A 334 -12.73 -7.46 3.34
N SER A 335 -13.39 -7.15 2.21
CA SER A 335 -14.57 -6.28 2.21
C SER A 335 -15.80 -6.92 2.82
N MET A 336 -16.06 -8.20 2.54
CA MET A 336 -17.17 -8.93 3.15
C MET A 336 -17.02 -9.07 4.66
N PHE A 337 -15.78 -9.02 5.16
CA PHE A 337 -15.51 -8.97 6.59
C PHE A 337 -16.21 -7.81 7.28
N PHE A 338 -16.14 -6.60 6.73
CA PHE A 338 -16.79 -5.43 7.33
C PHE A 338 -18.31 -5.58 7.39
N VAL A 339 -18.91 -6.11 6.33
CA VAL A 339 -20.36 -6.37 6.30
C VAL A 339 -20.71 -7.42 7.33
N ALA A 340 -19.96 -8.51 7.40
CA ALA A 340 -20.22 -9.62 8.34
C ALA A 340 -19.92 -9.24 9.79
N ALA A 341 -18.89 -8.44 10.05
CA ALA A 341 -18.51 -8.01 11.40
C ALA A 341 -19.56 -7.15 12.10
N LEU A 342 -20.42 -6.50 11.31
CA LEU A 342 -21.56 -5.70 11.83
C LEU A 342 -22.82 -6.53 12.11
N TRP A 343 -22.77 -7.84 11.82
CA TRP A 343 -23.90 -8.73 12.00
C TRP A 343 -23.72 -9.59 13.25
N ASP A 344 -24.72 -9.61 14.08
CA ASP A 344 -24.84 -10.63 15.11
C ASP A 344 -25.96 -11.65 14.74
N ALA A 345 -25.90 -12.83 15.31
CA ALA A 345 -26.85 -13.92 15.03
C ALA A 345 -28.31 -13.56 15.45
N THR A 346 -28.52 -12.45 16.14
CA THR A 346 -29.82 -11.96 16.59
C THR A 346 -30.40 -10.90 15.66
N MET A 347 -29.61 -10.31 14.78
CA MET A 347 -30.09 -9.40 13.75
C MET A 347 -30.85 -10.21 12.71
N GLN A 348 -32.18 -10.23 12.87
CA GLN A 348 -33.04 -10.76 11.81
C GLN A 348 -33.08 -9.72 10.68
N THR A 349 -32.53 -10.08 9.55
CA THR A 349 -32.85 -9.41 8.30
C THR A 349 -34.35 -9.35 8.11
N VAL A 350 -34.85 -8.23 7.61
CA VAL A 350 -36.18 -8.16 7.02
C VAL A 350 -36.21 -9.25 5.95
N THR A 351 -36.81 -10.37 6.29
CA THR A 351 -36.99 -11.45 5.34
C THR A 351 -37.95 -10.95 4.29
N ASP A 352 -37.50 -10.86 3.05
CA ASP A 352 -38.41 -11.01 1.93
C ASP A 352 -39.16 -12.31 2.18
N LYS A 353 -40.50 -12.28 2.08
CA LYS A 353 -41.35 -13.41 2.45
C LYS A 353 -41.05 -14.70 1.68
N ASP A 354 -40.26 -14.59 0.63
CA ASP A 354 -39.88 -15.67 -0.28
C ASP A 354 -38.43 -16.15 -0.14
N ALA A 355 -37.58 -15.51 0.66
CA ALA A 355 -36.22 -15.92 0.91
C ALA A 355 -35.95 -16.08 2.40
N ALA A 356 -36.07 -17.30 2.90
CA ALA A 356 -35.55 -17.67 4.21
C ALA A 356 -34.00 -17.64 4.18
N THR A 357 -33.42 -16.46 4.27
CA THR A 357 -32.01 -16.32 4.54
C THR A 357 -31.79 -16.51 6.03
N THR A 358 -31.33 -17.66 6.43
CA THR A 358 -30.66 -17.84 7.70
C THR A 358 -29.44 -16.93 7.69
N ALA A 359 -29.35 -16.02 8.64
CA ALA A 359 -28.14 -15.29 8.91
C ALA A 359 -27.01 -16.34 9.09
N ASN A 360 -26.08 -16.38 8.19
CA ASN A 360 -24.88 -17.17 8.39
C ASN A 360 -24.07 -16.46 9.47
N THR A 361 -23.89 -17.13 10.59
CA THR A 361 -22.90 -16.74 11.58
C THR A 361 -21.53 -16.93 10.94
N TRP A 362 -20.88 -15.86 10.62
CA TRP A 362 -19.48 -15.83 10.21
C TRP A 362 -18.57 -15.91 11.42
#